data_ef9f8e0540265e9d165ba7b673fa147f
#
_entry.id   ef9f8e0540265e9d165ba7b673fa147f
#
_cell.length_a   1.000
_cell.length_b   1.000
_cell.length_c   1.000
_cell.angle_alpha   90.00
_cell.angle_beta   90.00
_cell.angle_gamma   90.00
#
_symmetry.space_group_name_H-M   'P 1'
#
loop_
_entity.id
_entity.type
_entity.pdbx_description
1 polymer ?
#
loop_
_entity_poly.entity_id
_entity_poly.type
_entity_poly.pdbx_seq_one_letter_code
_entity_poly.pdbx_strand_id
1 'polypeptide(L)'
;MQKKWMAVIISILIVLFTGCGKENAENHVSTEQTQTNVTEVCAYIRAIKGDVLVIDPVEYISSEDSDRFASYKHTEDDMPDGYYLYNEDEETEQVTLTAQTEYSFLDWTREFGGTDEDIRVITTDKKIFEKYLDTYTDGKPGMPFFLELDGRNVVRILEKPMA
;
A
#
# COMPACT_ATOMS: atom_id res chain seq x y z
N MET A 1 7.12 -18.67 -54.70
CA MET A 1 7.90 -18.95 -53.46
C MET A 1 6.98 -19.55 -52.42
N GLN A 2 7.10 -20.88 -52.23
CA GLN A 2 6.21 -21.62 -51.32
C GLN A 2 6.82 -21.65 -49.92
N LYS A 3 6.09 -21.19 -48.93
CA LYS A 3 6.45 -21.31 -47.51
C LYS A 3 6.03 -22.71 -47.03
N LYS A 4 7.02 -23.53 -46.68
CA LYS A 4 6.85 -24.86 -46.08
C LYS A 4 6.43 -24.67 -44.61
N TRP A 5 5.26 -25.20 -44.28
CA TRP A 5 4.79 -25.38 -42.90
C TRP A 5 5.40 -26.68 -42.36
N MET A 6 6.16 -26.58 -41.30
CA MET A 6 6.70 -27.72 -40.57
C MET A 6 5.79 -28.03 -39.39
N ALA A 7 5.04 -29.11 -39.52
CA ALA A 7 4.18 -29.63 -38.46
C ALA A 7 5.07 -30.37 -37.44
N VAL A 8 5.09 -29.92 -36.20
CA VAL A 8 5.73 -30.63 -35.09
C VAL A 8 4.66 -31.50 -34.42
N ILE A 9 4.83 -32.81 -34.55
CA ILE A 9 4.02 -33.83 -33.90
C ILE A 9 4.58 -34.04 -32.50
N ILE A 10 3.83 -33.63 -31.47
CA ILE A 10 4.15 -33.93 -30.07
C ILE A 10 3.47 -35.27 -29.71
N SER A 11 4.29 -36.30 -29.54
CA SER A 11 3.85 -37.60 -29.01
C SER A 11 3.52 -37.48 -27.52
N ILE A 12 2.26 -37.68 -27.16
CA ILE A 12 1.81 -37.77 -25.77
C ILE A 12 2.00 -39.22 -25.32
N LEU A 13 2.93 -39.43 -24.41
CA LEU A 13 3.16 -40.71 -23.73
C LEU A 13 2.17 -40.81 -22.55
N ILE A 14 1.11 -41.60 -22.70
CA ILE A 14 0.18 -41.91 -21.61
C ILE A 14 0.77 -43.07 -20.80
N VAL A 15 1.18 -42.75 -19.57
CA VAL A 15 1.53 -43.77 -18.56
C VAL A 15 0.32 -44.07 -17.71
N LEU A 16 -0.30 -45.22 -17.91
CA LEU A 16 -1.38 -45.76 -17.07
C LEU A 16 -0.74 -46.38 -15.81
N PHE A 17 -0.87 -45.72 -14.67
CA PHE A 17 -0.65 -46.34 -13.36
C PHE A 17 -2.02 -46.78 -12.78
N THR A 18 -2.27 -48.08 -12.82
CA THR A 18 -3.33 -48.72 -12.02
C THR A 18 -2.73 -49.02 -10.64
N GLY A 19 -3.13 -48.21 -9.65
CA GLY A 19 -2.84 -48.45 -8.24
C GLY A 19 -4.12 -48.37 -7.43
N CYS A 20 -4.64 -49.53 -7.02
CA CYS A 20 -5.76 -49.69 -6.11
C CYS A 20 -5.28 -49.39 -4.67
N GLY A 21 -5.89 -48.42 -3.96
CA GLY A 21 -5.61 -48.14 -2.56
C GLY A 21 -6.64 -47.19 -1.97
N LYS A 22 -7.30 -47.66 -0.96
CA LYS A 22 -8.46 -47.19 -0.19
C LYS A 22 -8.56 -45.68 0.08
N GLU A 23 -9.84 -45.26 0.04
CA GLU A 23 -10.41 -43.99 0.47
C GLU A 23 -9.89 -43.50 1.82
N ASN A 24 -9.45 -42.22 1.83
CA ASN A 24 -9.72 -41.29 2.88
C ASN A 24 -9.99 -39.95 2.17
N ALA A 25 -11.23 -39.49 2.24
CA ALA A 25 -11.66 -38.19 1.75
C ALA A 25 -11.14 -37.13 2.70
N GLU A 26 -9.92 -36.63 2.47
CA GLU A 26 -9.51 -35.35 3.02
C GLU A 26 -9.88 -34.26 2.01
N ASN A 27 -10.87 -33.49 2.42
CA ASN A 27 -11.31 -32.27 1.76
C ASN A 27 -10.13 -31.28 1.71
N HIS A 28 -9.32 -31.31 0.67
CA HIS A 28 -8.43 -30.22 0.33
C HIS A 28 -9.29 -29.06 -0.16
N VAL A 29 -9.69 -28.21 0.78
CA VAL A 29 -10.11 -26.85 0.45
C VAL A 29 -8.85 -26.16 -0.09
N SER A 30 -8.77 -26.09 -1.43
CA SER A 30 -7.82 -25.25 -2.14
C SER A 30 -8.17 -23.80 -1.77
N THR A 31 -7.50 -23.26 -0.78
CA THR A 31 -7.54 -21.81 -0.53
C THR A 31 -6.80 -21.18 -1.71
N GLU A 32 -7.55 -20.73 -2.72
CA GLU A 32 -7.02 -19.81 -3.70
C GLU A 32 -6.55 -18.57 -2.91
N GLN A 33 -5.25 -18.47 -2.71
CA GLN A 33 -4.64 -17.22 -2.30
C GLN A 33 -4.79 -16.28 -3.49
N THR A 34 -5.84 -15.46 -3.44
CA THR A 34 -5.95 -14.27 -4.29
C THR A 34 -4.73 -13.42 -3.98
N GLN A 35 -3.73 -13.41 -4.86
CA GLN A 35 -2.65 -12.43 -4.81
C GLN A 35 -3.29 -11.07 -5.08
N THR A 36 -3.63 -10.35 -4.04
CA THR A 36 -3.97 -8.94 -4.12
C THR A 36 -2.71 -8.18 -4.51
N ASN A 37 -2.70 -7.56 -5.68
CA ASN A 37 -1.64 -6.65 -6.12
C ASN A 37 -1.82 -5.33 -5.34
N VAL A 38 -1.35 -5.33 -4.09
CA VAL A 38 -1.34 -4.12 -3.27
C VAL A 38 -0.15 -3.26 -3.68
N THR A 39 -0.43 -1.99 -4.00
CA THR A 39 0.58 -0.98 -4.33
C THR A 39 0.68 0.01 -3.17
N GLU A 40 1.89 0.35 -2.72
CA GLU A 40 2.11 1.42 -1.74
C GLU A 40 2.29 2.76 -2.46
N VAL A 41 1.61 3.79 -1.96
CA VAL A 41 1.72 5.19 -2.43
C VAL A 41 1.97 6.07 -1.22
N CYS A 42 3.00 6.92 -1.27
CA CYS A 42 3.21 7.99 -0.30
C CYS A 42 2.46 9.24 -0.79
N ALA A 43 1.62 9.85 0.05
CA ALA A 43 0.80 10.98 -0.39
C ALA A 43 0.37 11.89 0.77
N TYR A 44 0.21 13.17 0.48
CA TYR A 44 -0.52 14.07 1.37
C TYR A 44 -2.02 13.81 1.26
N ILE A 45 -2.72 13.80 2.38
CA ILE A 45 -4.19 13.78 2.41
C ILE A 45 -4.68 15.22 2.26
N ARG A 46 -5.40 15.50 1.17
CA ARG A 46 -5.94 16.83 0.88
C ARG A 46 -7.39 17.00 1.33
N ALA A 47 -8.22 15.95 1.23
CA ALA A 47 -9.60 15.95 1.69
C ALA A 47 -10.19 14.54 1.80
N ILE A 48 -11.18 14.38 2.66
CA ILE A 48 -12.10 13.24 2.68
C ILE A 48 -13.50 13.76 2.31
N LYS A 49 -14.12 13.19 1.28
CA LYS A 49 -15.45 13.56 0.78
C LYS A 49 -16.32 12.31 0.69
N GLY A 50 -17.08 12.03 1.75
CA GLY A 50 -17.80 10.76 1.86
C GLY A 50 -16.80 9.60 1.89
N ASP A 51 -16.86 8.70 0.90
CA ASP A 51 -15.93 7.58 0.78
C ASP A 51 -14.80 7.85 -0.24
N VAL A 52 -14.67 9.09 -0.71
CA VAL A 52 -13.60 9.51 -1.60
C VAL A 52 -12.50 10.19 -0.78
N LEU A 53 -11.29 9.68 -0.85
CA LEU A 53 -10.08 10.28 -0.34
C LEU A 53 -9.36 10.99 -1.49
N VAL A 54 -9.13 12.29 -1.33
CA VAL A 54 -8.33 13.10 -2.26
C VAL A 54 -6.91 13.15 -1.74
N ILE A 55 -5.98 12.63 -2.51
CA ILE A 55 -4.56 12.55 -2.17
C ILE A 55 -3.73 13.33 -3.17
N ASP A 56 -2.57 13.79 -2.73
CA ASP A 56 -1.54 14.41 -3.55
C ASP A 56 -0.30 13.52 -3.41
N PRO A 57 -0.03 12.64 -4.41
CA PRO A 57 1.07 11.69 -4.36
C PRO A 57 2.41 12.39 -4.34
N VAL A 58 3.34 11.85 -3.55
CA VAL A 58 4.72 12.31 -3.45
C VAL A 58 5.67 11.13 -3.51
N GLU A 59 6.86 11.35 -4.02
CA GLU A 59 7.91 10.36 -3.94
C GLU A 59 8.65 10.46 -2.61
N TYR A 60 8.62 9.36 -1.84
CA TYR A 60 9.41 9.22 -0.63
C TYR A 60 10.73 8.53 -0.98
N ILE A 61 11.84 9.23 -0.73
CA ILE A 61 13.19 8.75 -1.02
C ILE A 61 13.92 8.64 0.31
N SER A 62 14.29 7.42 0.72
CA SER A 62 15.07 7.20 1.93
C SER A 62 16.57 7.38 1.67
N SER A 63 17.35 7.62 2.72
CA SER A 63 18.82 7.67 2.64
C SER A 63 19.45 6.34 2.19
N GLU A 64 18.71 5.22 2.27
CA GLU A 64 19.16 3.92 1.80
C GLU A 64 19.12 3.82 0.26
N ASP A 65 18.31 4.66 -0.42
CA ASP A 65 18.23 4.73 -1.88
C ASP A 65 19.11 5.85 -2.45
N SER A 66 20.41 5.70 -2.23
CA SER A 66 21.42 6.69 -2.62
C SER A 66 21.45 7.00 -4.12
N ASP A 67 21.17 6.00 -4.98
CA ASP A 67 21.18 6.18 -6.43
C ASP A 67 20.01 7.05 -6.89
N ARG A 68 18.84 6.82 -6.32
CA ARG A 68 17.63 7.61 -6.59
C ARG A 68 17.83 9.05 -6.13
N PHE A 69 18.33 9.21 -4.91
CA PHE A 69 18.61 10.52 -4.32
C PHE A 69 19.61 11.32 -5.15
N ALA A 70 20.71 10.71 -5.56
CA ALA A 70 21.73 11.35 -6.41
C ALA A 70 21.15 11.82 -7.77
N SER A 71 20.12 11.15 -8.28
CA SER A 71 19.48 11.53 -9.55
C SER A 71 18.82 12.93 -9.50
N TYR A 72 18.40 13.38 -8.31
CA TYR A 72 17.83 14.71 -8.07
C TYR A 72 18.89 15.78 -7.76
N LYS A 73 20.20 15.44 -7.81
CA LYS A 73 21.33 16.34 -7.52
C LYS A 73 21.32 16.88 -6.09
N HIS A 74 20.73 16.16 -5.18
CA HIS A 74 20.76 16.44 -3.75
C HIS A 74 21.98 15.76 -3.10
N THR A 75 22.34 16.21 -1.91
CA THR A 75 23.42 15.68 -1.08
C THR A 75 22.85 15.21 0.26
N GLU A 76 23.62 14.44 1.03
CA GLU A 76 23.20 13.99 2.36
C GLU A 76 22.81 15.15 3.29
N ASP A 77 23.42 16.34 3.09
CA ASP A 77 23.09 17.55 3.84
C ASP A 77 21.65 18.05 3.57
N ASP A 78 21.05 17.65 2.45
CA ASP A 78 19.65 17.97 2.10
C ASP A 78 18.65 16.99 2.75
N MET A 79 19.14 15.97 3.49
CA MET A 79 18.34 14.93 4.14
C MET A 79 18.63 14.81 5.64
N PRO A 80 18.46 15.88 6.43
CA PRO A 80 18.79 15.86 7.86
C PRO A 80 18.02 14.80 8.65
N ASP A 81 16.84 14.42 8.17
CA ASP A 81 15.95 13.43 8.80
C ASP A 81 16.03 12.05 8.13
N GLY A 82 17.03 11.82 7.24
CA GLY A 82 17.25 10.53 6.59
C GLY A 82 16.28 10.22 5.44
N TYR A 83 15.46 11.16 5.01
CA TYR A 83 14.55 11.02 3.87
C TYR A 83 14.38 12.34 3.13
N TYR A 84 13.90 12.26 1.89
CA TYR A 84 13.52 13.39 1.06
C TYR A 84 12.13 13.14 0.46
N LEU A 85 11.29 14.19 0.42
CA LEU A 85 9.98 14.16 -0.21
C LEU A 85 10.05 14.98 -1.50
N TYR A 86 9.94 14.29 -2.63
CA TYR A 86 9.89 14.94 -3.93
C TYR A 86 8.42 15.03 -4.38
N ASN A 87 7.97 16.26 -4.56
CA ASN A 87 6.65 16.58 -5.10
C ASN A 87 6.84 17.47 -6.33
N GLU A 88 6.62 16.93 -7.51
CA GLU A 88 6.84 17.64 -8.79
C GLU A 88 5.75 18.67 -9.07
N ASP A 89 4.54 18.38 -8.65
CA ASP A 89 3.37 19.21 -8.88
C ASP A 89 2.37 19.07 -7.71
N GLU A 90 1.24 19.77 -7.81
CA GLU A 90 0.13 19.66 -6.84
C GLU A 90 -1.08 18.91 -7.44
N GLU A 91 -0.84 18.01 -8.42
CA GLU A 91 -1.90 17.21 -9.00
C GLU A 91 -2.45 16.23 -7.98
N THR A 92 -3.77 16.15 -7.89
CA THR A 92 -4.42 15.28 -6.93
C THR A 92 -5.08 14.09 -7.59
N GLU A 93 -5.05 12.97 -6.88
CA GLU A 93 -5.76 11.75 -7.25
C GLU A 93 -6.90 11.47 -6.29
N GLN A 94 -7.85 10.65 -6.75
CA GLN A 94 -8.97 10.19 -5.93
C GLN A 94 -8.90 8.68 -5.78
N VAL A 95 -8.94 8.22 -4.53
CA VAL A 95 -9.03 6.80 -4.18
C VAL A 95 -10.24 6.57 -3.27
N THR A 96 -10.67 5.32 -3.13
CA THR A 96 -11.91 4.97 -2.43
C THR A 96 -11.61 4.36 -1.07
N LEU A 97 -12.17 4.94 -0.02
CA LEU A 97 -12.23 4.34 1.31
C LEU A 97 -13.35 3.30 1.34
N THR A 98 -13.10 2.16 1.96
CA THR A 98 -14.08 1.09 2.15
C THR A 98 -14.39 0.89 3.63
N ALA A 99 -15.40 0.10 3.95
CA ALA A 99 -15.68 -0.27 5.33
C ALA A 99 -14.56 -1.12 5.98
N GLN A 100 -13.66 -1.68 5.18
CA GLN A 100 -12.52 -2.48 5.62
C GLN A 100 -11.20 -1.71 5.64
N THR A 101 -11.19 -0.46 5.18
CA THR A 101 -9.97 0.37 5.22
C THR A 101 -9.45 0.49 6.64
N GLU A 102 -8.20 0.10 6.85
CA GLU A 102 -7.51 0.23 8.12
C GLU A 102 -6.79 1.58 8.20
N TYR A 103 -6.95 2.26 9.31
CA TYR A 103 -6.27 3.53 9.62
C TYR A 103 -5.29 3.29 10.74
N SER A 104 -4.01 3.58 10.52
CA SER A 104 -2.92 3.43 11.49
C SER A 104 -2.19 4.76 11.63
N PHE A 105 -2.31 5.42 12.77
CA PHE A 105 -1.75 6.74 13.02
C PHE A 105 -1.12 6.86 14.40
N LEU A 106 -0.41 7.95 14.66
CA LEU A 106 0.35 8.19 15.88
C LEU A 106 -0.39 9.21 16.78
N ASP A 107 -0.95 8.70 17.87
CA ASP A 107 -1.72 9.51 18.84
C ASP A 107 -0.80 10.25 19.81
N TRP A 108 -0.19 11.32 19.34
CA TRP A 108 0.71 12.16 20.15
C TRP A 108 -0.01 12.82 21.33
N THR A 109 -1.30 13.07 21.19
CA THR A 109 -2.14 13.76 22.22
C THR A 109 -2.73 12.80 23.23
N ARG A 110 -2.75 11.50 22.99
CA ARG A 110 -3.41 10.45 23.79
C ARG A 110 -4.94 10.59 23.83
N GLU A 111 -5.53 11.24 22.84
CA GLU A 111 -6.98 11.45 22.75
C GLU A 111 -7.71 10.30 22.04
N PHE A 112 -7.00 9.43 21.33
CA PHE A 112 -7.54 8.38 20.46
C PHE A 112 -7.26 6.95 21.00
N GLY A 113 -6.68 6.83 22.18
CA GLY A 113 -6.43 5.53 22.85
C GLY A 113 -4.97 5.08 22.80
N GLY A 114 -4.06 5.90 22.28
CA GLY A 114 -2.62 5.70 22.43
C GLY A 114 -2.18 5.76 23.89
N THR A 115 -1.15 4.99 24.23
CA THR A 115 -0.56 4.95 25.58
C THR A 115 0.85 5.54 25.57
N ASP A 116 1.44 5.71 26.77
CA ASP A 116 2.84 6.17 26.86
C ASP A 116 3.83 5.13 26.33
N GLU A 117 3.44 3.85 26.32
CA GLU A 117 4.26 2.74 25.83
C GLU A 117 4.08 2.55 24.31
N ASP A 118 2.87 2.78 23.80
CA ASP A 118 2.54 2.66 22.38
C ASP A 118 1.54 3.73 21.96
N ILE A 119 2.01 4.68 21.16
CA ILE A 119 1.17 5.76 20.66
C ILE A 119 0.42 5.39 19.37
N ARG A 120 0.69 4.21 18.81
CA ARG A 120 0.03 3.78 17.58
C ARG A 120 -1.41 3.35 17.82
N VAL A 121 -2.31 3.96 17.10
CA VAL A 121 -3.72 3.59 17.05
C VAL A 121 -4.02 2.93 15.72
N ILE A 122 -4.70 1.78 15.76
CA ILE A 122 -5.18 1.07 14.58
C ILE A 122 -6.70 0.94 14.69
N THR A 123 -7.42 1.38 13.68
CA THR A 123 -8.88 1.33 13.64
C THR A 123 -9.41 1.18 12.23
N THR A 124 -10.63 0.69 12.08
CA THR A 124 -11.40 0.75 10.83
C THR A 124 -12.51 1.80 10.88
N ASP A 125 -12.64 2.53 11.99
CA ASP A 125 -13.63 3.60 12.12
C ASP A 125 -13.10 4.89 11.47
N LYS A 126 -13.62 5.18 10.27
CA LYS A 126 -13.30 6.38 9.51
C LYS A 126 -13.49 7.67 10.32
N LYS A 127 -14.52 7.74 11.20
CA LYS A 127 -14.79 8.94 11.99
C LYS A 127 -13.70 9.23 13.01
N ILE A 128 -13.07 8.18 13.56
CA ILE A 128 -11.93 8.34 14.46
C ILE A 128 -10.76 8.94 13.68
N PHE A 129 -10.50 8.43 12.46
CA PHE A 129 -9.44 8.95 11.61
C PHE A 129 -9.72 10.40 11.15
N GLU A 130 -10.95 10.72 10.73
CA GLU A 130 -11.35 12.10 10.39
C GLU A 130 -11.10 13.05 11.57
N LYS A 131 -11.53 12.66 12.79
CA LYS A 131 -11.27 13.42 14.00
C LYS A 131 -9.79 13.58 14.31
N TYR A 132 -8.99 12.55 14.04
CA TYR A 132 -7.54 12.64 14.17
C TYR A 132 -6.95 13.67 13.20
N LEU A 133 -7.36 13.67 11.93
CA LEU A 133 -6.91 14.66 10.95
C LEU A 133 -7.28 16.10 11.34
N ASP A 134 -8.40 16.30 12.04
CA ASP A 134 -8.85 17.59 12.54
C ASP A 134 -7.95 18.15 13.68
N THR A 135 -7.04 17.33 14.25
CA THR A 135 -6.08 17.81 15.25
C THR A 135 -4.95 18.65 14.64
N TYR A 136 -4.75 18.57 13.33
CA TYR A 136 -3.76 19.39 12.64
C TYR A 136 -4.26 20.84 12.49
N THR A 137 -3.46 21.79 12.97
CA THR A 137 -3.82 23.20 13.14
C THR A 137 -4.30 23.90 11.88
N ASP A 138 -3.86 23.44 10.71
CA ASP A 138 -4.23 24.03 9.41
C ASP A 138 -5.25 23.16 8.64
N GLY A 139 -5.85 22.16 9.30
CA GLY A 139 -6.75 21.21 8.65
C GLY A 139 -6.09 20.35 7.59
N LYS A 140 -4.77 20.34 7.54
CA LYS A 140 -3.96 19.55 6.60
C LYS A 140 -2.76 18.97 7.33
N PRO A 141 -2.60 17.65 7.35
CA PRO A 141 -1.36 17.03 7.81
C PRO A 141 -0.18 17.58 7.01
N GLY A 142 0.82 18.12 7.70
CA GLY A 142 2.05 18.59 7.07
C GLY A 142 2.97 17.46 6.60
N MET A 143 2.65 16.21 7.01
CA MET A 143 3.39 15.01 6.67
C MET A 143 2.55 14.10 5.78
N PRO A 144 3.16 13.37 4.83
CA PRO A 144 2.43 12.42 4.03
C PRO A 144 2.10 11.16 4.81
N PHE A 145 1.10 10.43 4.31
CA PHE A 145 0.76 9.08 4.74
C PHE A 145 1.20 8.07 3.68
N PHE A 146 1.41 6.82 4.11
CA PHE A 146 1.63 5.69 3.22
C PHE A 146 0.31 4.94 3.03
N LEU A 147 -0.14 4.83 1.80
CA LEU A 147 -1.40 4.18 1.44
C LEU A 147 -1.12 2.85 0.74
N GLU A 148 -1.71 1.79 1.23
CA GLU A 148 -1.77 0.51 0.55
C GLU A 148 -3.06 0.45 -0.28
N LEU A 149 -2.93 0.27 -1.59
CA LEU A 149 -4.05 0.29 -2.54
C LEU A 149 -4.23 -1.07 -3.23
N ASP A 150 -5.45 -1.57 -3.27
CA ASP A 150 -5.88 -2.64 -4.18
C ASP A 150 -6.70 -1.99 -5.31
N GLY A 151 -6.05 -1.78 -6.45
CA GLY A 151 -6.57 -0.94 -7.52
C GLY A 151 -6.77 0.50 -7.06
N ARG A 152 -8.02 0.94 -6.94
CA ARG A 152 -8.38 2.27 -6.40
C ARG A 152 -8.94 2.22 -4.98
N ASN A 153 -9.04 1.03 -4.39
CA ASN A 153 -9.54 0.88 -3.02
C ASN A 153 -8.38 0.97 -2.03
N VAL A 154 -8.57 1.78 -1.01
CA VAL A 154 -7.61 1.91 0.09
C VAL A 154 -7.77 0.73 1.03
N VAL A 155 -6.74 -0.09 1.14
CA VAL A 155 -6.66 -1.20 2.11
C VAL A 155 -6.23 -0.68 3.47
N ARG A 156 -5.16 0.17 3.46
CA ARG A 156 -4.61 0.76 4.68
C ARG A 156 -4.12 2.18 4.42
N ILE A 157 -4.26 3.03 5.44
CA ILE A 157 -3.57 4.32 5.56
C ILE A 157 -2.64 4.22 6.78
N LEU A 158 -1.35 4.46 6.58
CA LEU A 158 -0.34 4.34 7.61
C LEU A 158 0.42 5.66 7.78
N GLU A 159 0.41 6.21 8.99
CA GLU A 159 1.35 7.24 9.39
C GLU A 159 2.65 6.57 9.89
N LYS A 160 3.78 6.91 9.28
CA LYS A 160 5.10 6.48 9.74
C LYS A 160 5.75 7.60 10.54
N PRO A 161 6.46 7.29 11.65
CA PRO A 161 7.33 8.29 12.27
C PRO A 161 8.38 8.68 11.21
N MET A 162 8.43 9.97 10.92
CA MET A 162 9.41 10.54 10.01
C MET A 162 10.54 11.09 10.86
N ALA A 163 11.52 10.25 11.20
CA ALA A 163 12.71 10.62 11.94
C ALA A 163 13.85 9.65 11.64
#